data_f3fe0285a4532d14ced48f0a885d5aa8
#
_entry.id   f3fe0285a4532d14ced48f0a885d5aa8
#
_cell.length_a   1.000
_cell.length_b   1.000
_cell.length_c   1.000
_cell.angle_alpha   90.00
_cell.angle_beta   90.00
_cell.angle_gamma   90.00
#
_symmetry.space_group_name_H-M   'P 1'
#
loop_
_entity.id
_entity.type
_entity.pdbx_description
1 polymer ?
#
loop_
_entity_poly.entity_id
_entity_poly.type
_entity_poly.pdbx_seq_one_letter_code
_entity_poly.pdbx_strand_id
1 'polypeptide(L)'
;MLKIGLTGGIGSGKTTVARIFEHLGYKVYIADIQASRLMNTDPQLRRELSSAFGKDIYTTDRQIDKKRLASLIFNNREALRQINRIVHPCVVDDFNRWCEKQPGEFIFFESAILFEAGLEKTVDSIICVYASPETRIKRVMERDHTTGEKVRERMAAQMGDEEKCRRSDFTICTDNSVMVLEQIETIIEKLKNNSKHNRPAEEGSLS
;
A
#
# COMPACT_ATOMS: atom_id res chain seq x y z
N MET A 1 -17.53 7.40 -4.81
CA MET A 1 -16.09 7.16 -5.07
C MET A 1 -15.69 5.92 -4.31
N LEU A 2 -15.15 4.90 -4.99
CA LEU A 2 -14.66 3.67 -4.36
C LEU A 2 -13.17 3.78 -4.07
N LYS A 3 -12.77 3.32 -2.89
CA LYS A 3 -11.38 3.21 -2.43
C LYS A 3 -10.89 1.80 -2.70
N ILE A 4 -9.86 1.66 -3.52
CA ILE A 4 -9.33 0.37 -3.94
C ILE A 4 -7.95 0.17 -3.32
N GLY A 5 -7.80 -0.87 -2.50
CA GLY A 5 -6.50 -1.30 -1.98
C GLY A 5 -5.68 -1.97 -3.08
N LEU A 6 -4.42 -1.56 -3.22
CA LEU A 6 -3.45 -2.21 -4.11
C LEU A 6 -2.34 -2.79 -3.25
N THR A 7 -2.28 -4.11 -3.14
CA THR A 7 -1.29 -4.80 -2.32
C THR A 7 -0.50 -5.83 -3.11
N GLY A 8 0.48 -6.45 -2.49
CA GLY A 8 1.34 -7.48 -3.06
C GLY A 8 2.71 -7.48 -2.42
N GLY A 9 3.36 -8.62 -2.37
CA GLY A 9 4.64 -8.78 -1.72
C GLY A 9 5.79 -8.05 -2.42
N ILE A 10 6.93 -7.96 -1.75
CA ILE A 10 8.14 -7.37 -2.32
C ILE A 10 8.49 -8.05 -3.65
N GLY A 11 8.75 -7.27 -4.70
CA GLY A 11 9.11 -7.77 -6.03
C GLY A 11 7.93 -8.19 -6.92
N SER A 12 6.68 -8.12 -6.43
CA SER A 12 5.49 -8.51 -7.21
C SER A 12 5.18 -7.59 -8.41
N GLY A 13 5.81 -6.43 -8.52
CA GLY A 13 5.50 -5.45 -9.58
C GLY A 13 4.42 -4.42 -9.21
N LYS A 14 4.01 -4.37 -7.95
CA LYS A 14 2.98 -3.46 -7.44
C LYS A 14 3.18 -2.00 -7.84
N THR A 15 4.41 -1.47 -7.74
CA THR A 15 4.73 -0.10 -8.15
C THR A 15 4.53 0.12 -9.65
N THR A 16 4.79 -0.88 -10.48
CA THR A 16 4.53 -0.81 -11.93
C THR A 16 3.04 -0.74 -12.21
N VAL A 17 2.25 -1.59 -11.54
CA VAL A 17 0.79 -1.59 -11.65
C VAL A 17 0.22 -0.24 -11.15
N ALA A 18 0.72 0.29 -10.04
CA ALA A 18 0.33 1.62 -9.53
C ALA A 18 0.57 2.72 -10.59
N ARG A 19 1.74 2.72 -11.23
CA ARG A 19 2.05 3.67 -12.33
C ARG A 19 1.15 3.50 -13.54
N ILE A 20 0.74 2.28 -13.88
CA ILE A 20 -0.23 2.06 -14.96
C ILE A 20 -1.56 2.71 -14.60
N PHE A 21 -2.06 2.53 -13.37
CA PHE A 21 -3.27 3.22 -12.92
C PHE A 21 -3.14 4.75 -13.00
N GLU A 22 -1.99 5.31 -12.60
CA GLU A 22 -1.74 6.75 -12.74
C GLU A 22 -1.77 7.21 -14.20
N HIS A 23 -1.16 6.46 -15.13
CA HIS A 23 -1.19 6.76 -16.57
C HIS A 23 -2.59 6.67 -17.17
N LEU A 24 -3.43 5.79 -16.64
CA LEU A 24 -4.86 5.71 -17.01
C LEU A 24 -5.71 6.83 -16.37
N GLY A 25 -5.10 7.76 -15.65
CA GLY A 25 -5.76 8.93 -15.05
C GLY A 25 -6.31 8.69 -13.63
N TYR A 26 -6.15 7.50 -13.06
CA TYR A 26 -6.57 7.24 -11.68
C TYR A 26 -5.62 7.87 -10.67
N LYS A 27 -6.15 8.18 -9.49
CA LYS A 27 -5.37 8.73 -8.39
C LYS A 27 -4.88 7.62 -7.48
N VAL A 28 -3.57 7.60 -7.23
CA VAL A 28 -2.92 6.58 -6.39
C VAL A 28 -2.27 7.25 -5.20
N TYR A 29 -2.64 6.82 -4.00
CA TYR A 29 -2.02 7.20 -2.74
C TYR A 29 -1.02 6.11 -2.35
N ILE A 30 0.27 6.42 -2.38
CA ILE A 30 1.34 5.48 -2.04
C ILE A 30 1.65 5.61 -0.55
N ALA A 31 1.15 4.68 0.26
CA ALA A 31 1.18 4.76 1.72
C ALA A 31 2.60 4.91 2.28
N ASP A 32 3.59 4.19 1.76
CA ASP A 32 4.98 4.27 2.24
C ASP A 32 5.61 5.66 2.03
N ILE A 33 5.31 6.30 0.89
CA ILE A 33 5.78 7.66 0.59
C ILE A 33 5.11 8.65 1.54
N GLN A 34 3.81 8.52 1.74
CA GLN A 34 3.06 9.44 2.59
C GLN A 34 3.40 9.25 4.07
N ALA A 35 3.60 8.02 4.53
CA ALA A 35 4.12 7.76 5.87
C ALA A 35 5.46 8.47 6.11
N SER A 36 6.40 8.34 5.15
CA SER A 36 7.69 9.05 5.23
C SER A 36 7.52 10.58 5.26
N ARG A 37 6.62 11.12 4.44
CA ARG A 37 6.29 12.55 4.45
C ARG A 37 5.72 12.99 5.80
N LEU A 38 4.72 12.28 6.32
CA LEU A 38 4.07 12.59 7.59
C LEU A 38 5.04 12.53 8.77
N MET A 39 5.89 11.51 8.85
CA MET A 39 6.94 11.42 9.88
C MET A 39 7.87 12.64 9.88
N ASN A 40 8.06 13.29 8.73
CA ASN A 40 8.92 14.48 8.62
C ASN A 40 8.17 15.79 8.79
N THR A 41 6.87 15.86 8.49
CA THR A 41 6.14 17.13 8.40
C THR A 41 5.05 17.32 9.45
N ASP A 42 4.49 16.24 10.01
CA ASP A 42 3.43 16.32 11.01
C ASP A 42 4.03 16.54 12.41
N PRO A 43 3.74 17.69 13.07
CA PRO A 43 4.32 18.01 14.37
C PRO A 43 3.86 17.08 15.50
N GLN A 44 2.63 16.56 15.42
CA GLN A 44 2.09 15.66 16.44
C GLN A 44 2.75 14.28 16.31
N LEU A 45 2.78 13.73 15.10
CA LEU A 45 3.42 12.45 14.81
C LEU A 45 4.90 12.45 15.22
N ARG A 46 5.61 13.57 14.97
CA ARG A 46 7.01 13.74 15.39
C ARG A 46 7.18 13.73 16.91
N ARG A 47 6.29 14.38 17.65
CA ARG A 47 6.32 14.35 19.13
C ARG A 47 6.09 12.93 19.66
N GLU A 48 5.10 12.23 19.12
CA GLU A 48 4.78 10.86 19.52
C GLU A 48 5.93 9.90 19.24
N LEU A 49 6.51 9.97 18.02
CA LEU A 49 7.67 9.14 17.66
C LEU A 49 8.90 9.47 18.51
N SER A 50 9.18 10.75 18.77
CA SER A 50 10.29 11.15 19.63
C SER A 50 10.11 10.71 21.09
N SER A 51 8.87 10.70 21.58
CA SER A 51 8.55 10.20 22.92
C SER A 51 8.71 8.69 23.02
N ALA A 52 8.35 7.95 21.97
CA ALA A 52 8.38 6.49 21.95
C ALA A 52 9.79 5.91 21.70
N PHE A 53 10.59 6.58 20.85
CA PHE A 53 11.85 6.03 20.33
C PHE A 53 13.09 6.90 20.60
N GLY A 54 12.91 8.03 21.27
CA GLY A 54 13.97 8.99 21.53
C GLY A 54 14.07 10.07 20.44
N LYS A 55 14.68 11.20 20.81
CA LYS A 55 14.86 12.33 19.87
C LYS A 55 15.90 12.06 18.79
N ASP A 56 16.78 11.09 19.00
CA ASP A 56 17.87 10.68 18.12
C ASP A 56 17.41 9.88 16.88
N ILE A 57 16.11 9.59 16.78
CA ILE A 57 15.51 9.09 15.53
C ILE A 57 15.34 10.20 14.46
N TYR A 58 15.58 11.47 14.83
CA TYR A 58 15.58 12.59 13.90
C TYR A 58 16.99 13.19 13.79
N THR A 59 17.40 13.55 12.58
CA THR A 59 18.64 14.27 12.29
C THR A 59 18.56 15.72 12.79
N THR A 60 19.70 16.44 12.77
CA THR A 60 19.77 17.89 13.03
C THR A 60 18.85 18.70 12.10
N ASP A 61 18.68 18.26 10.86
CA ASP A 61 17.78 18.86 9.86
C ASP A 61 16.31 18.48 10.05
N ARG A 62 16.00 17.85 11.20
CA ARG A 62 14.66 17.45 11.57
C ARG A 62 14.02 16.43 10.62
N GLN A 63 14.81 15.67 9.88
CA GLN A 63 14.34 14.53 9.06
C GLN A 63 14.48 13.23 9.83
N ILE A 64 13.56 12.29 9.56
CA ILE A 64 13.65 10.94 10.16
C ILE A 64 14.95 10.26 9.72
N ASP A 65 15.76 9.80 10.67
CA ASP A 65 16.92 8.97 10.37
C ASP A 65 16.45 7.54 10.08
N LYS A 66 16.29 7.26 8.78
CA LYS A 66 15.83 5.94 8.31
C LYS A 66 16.74 4.80 8.75
N LYS A 67 18.05 5.03 8.87
CA LYS A 67 19.01 3.99 9.31
C LYS A 67 18.84 3.71 10.80
N ARG A 68 18.74 4.77 11.59
CA ARG A 68 18.49 4.65 13.03
C ARG A 68 17.17 3.98 13.31
N LEU A 69 16.10 4.42 12.66
CA LEU A 69 14.77 3.81 12.79
C LEU A 69 14.79 2.34 12.38
N ALA A 70 15.37 2.02 11.23
CA ALA A 70 15.51 0.64 10.77
C ALA A 70 16.26 -0.24 11.79
N SER A 71 17.34 0.27 12.40
CA SER A 71 18.09 -0.46 13.43
C SER A 71 17.27 -0.75 14.69
N LEU A 72 16.34 0.14 15.06
CA LEU A 72 15.46 -0.02 16.22
C LEU A 72 14.39 -1.10 15.99
N ILE A 73 13.88 -1.20 14.77
CA ILE A 73 12.76 -2.11 14.43
C ILE A 73 13.23 -3.45 13.85
N PHE A 74 14.46 -3.55 13.32
CA PHE A 74 14.96 -4.68 12.52
C PHE A 74 14.96 -5.93 13.39
N ASN A 75 14.99 -6.27 14.39
CA ASN A 75 14.85 -7.52 15.19
C ASN A 75 13.95 -7.31 16.41
N ASN A 76 13.18 -6.24 16.43
CA ASN A 76 12.32 -5.90 17.53
C ASN A 76 10.85 -5.78 17.07
N ARG A 77 10.14 -6.91 17.16
CA ARG A 77 8.72 -6.97 16.76
C ARG A 77 7.83 -6.02 17.55
N GLU A 78 8.17 -5.75 18.82
CA GLU A 78 7.39 -4.82 19.63
C GLU A 78 7.60 -3.36 19.18
N ALA A 79 8.85 -2.98 18.90
CA ALA A 79 9.16 -1.65 18.33
C ALA A 79 8.48 -1.46 16.97
N LEU A 80 8.46 -2.50 16.12
CA LEU A 80 7.74 -2.47 14.85
C LEU A 80 6.22 -2.29 15.04
N ARG A 81 5.62 -3.00 16.00
CA ARG A 81 4.21 -2.82 16.33
C ARG A 81 3.93 -1.43 16.88
N GLN A 82 4.81 -0.90 17.71
CA GLN A 82 4.67 0.42 18.30
C GLN A 82 4.74 1.52 17.26
N ILE A 83 5.71 1.49 16.35
CA ILE A 83 5.79 2.49 15.27
C ILE A 83 4.57 2.42 14.36
N ASN A 84 4.12 1.21 13.99
CA ASN A 84 2.94 1.03 13.16
C ASN A 84 1.69 1.58 13.86
N ARG A 85 1.53 1.36 15.15
CA ARG A 85 0.40 1.88 15.96
C ARG A 85 0.37 3.40 16.00
N ILE A 86 1.53 4.05 15.94
CA ILE A 86 1.64 5.51 15.91
C ILE A 86 1.43 6.06 14.49
N VAL A 87 2.04 5.45 13.48
CA VAL A 87 2.09 6.00 12.10
C VAL A 87 0.81 5.68 11.31
N HIS A 88 0.26 4.46 11.42
CA HIS A 88 -0.86 4.04 10.57
C HIS A 88 -2.12 4.90 10.73
N PRO A 89 -2.56 5.28 11.93
CA PRO A 89 -3.72 6.19 12.06
C PRO A 89 -3.52 7.51 11.33
N CYS A 90 -2.32 8.10 11.42
CA CYS A 90 -2.01 9.34 10.72
C CYS A 90 -2.05 9.19 9.19
N VAL A 91 -1.59 8.03 8.68
CA VAL A 91 -1.66 7.72 7.25
C VAL A 91 -3.12 7.55 6.79
N VAL A 92 -3.95 6.87 7.57
CA VAL A 92 -5.37 6.68 7.26
C VAL A 92 -6.12 8.01 7.26
N ASP A 93 -5.87 8.86 8.24
CA ASP A 93 -6.48 10.20 8.32
C ASP A 93 -6.03 11.10 7.17
N ASP A 94 -4.75 11.05 6.82
CA ASP A 94 -4.21 11.80 5.68
C ASP A 94 -4.81 11.28 4.36
N PHE A 95 -4.92 9.96 4.19
CA PHE A 95 -5.59 9.35 3.04
C PHE A 95 -7.05 9.78 2.91
N ASN A 96 -7.81 9.75 4.00
CA ASN A 96 -9.22 10.16 3.96
C ASN A 96 -9.36 11.64 3.55
N ARG A 97 -8.57 12.54 4.13
CA ARG A 97 -8.55 13.97 3.73
C ARG A 97 -8.07 14.17 2.29
N TRP A 98 -7.15 13.33 1.83
CA TRP A 98 -6.69 13.37 0.44
C TRP A 98 -7.80 12.91 -0.51
N CYS A 99 -8.55 11.86 -0.18
CA CYS A 99 -9.67 11.37 -0.96
C CYS A 99 -10.73 12.44 -1.23
N GLU A 100 -11.08 13.24 -0.21
CA GLU A 100 -12.09 14.31 -0.32
C GLU A 100 -11.75 15.35 -1.40
N LYS A 101 -10.46 15.47 -1.74
CA LYS A 101 -9.94 16.44 -2.71
C LYS A 101 -9.75 15.86 -4.11
N GLN A 102 -9.98 14.56 -4.29
CA GLN A 102 -9.75 13.91 -5.57
C GLN A 102 -11.05 13.78 -6.35
N PRO A 103 -11.07 14.15 -7.65
CA PRO A 103 -12.14 13.78 -8.54
C PRO A 103 -12.00 12.32 -8.95
N GLY A 104 -13.11 11.69 -9.31
CA GLY A 104 -13.10 10.38 -9.95
C GLY A 104 -13.99 9.35 -9.26
N GLU A 105 -14.18 8.24 -9.95
CA GLU A 105 -15.00 7.12 -9.50
C GLU A 105 -14.21 6.16 -8.60
N PHE A 106 -12.91 5.99 -8.92
CA PHE A 106 -11.98 5.14 -8.20
C PHE A 106 -10.74 5.90 -7.76
N ILE A 107 -10.28 5.59 -6.56
CA ILE A 107 -8.96 5.98 -6.03
C ILE A 107 -8.27 4.75 -5.46
N PHE A 108 -6.95 4.73 -5.55
CA PHE A 108 -6.15 3.58 -5.14
C PHE A 108 -5.31 3.92 -3.91
N PHE A 109 -5.30 3.00 -2.94
CA PHE A 109 -4.44 3.03 -1.76
C PHE A 109 -3.40 1.92 -1.89
N GLU A 110 -2.16 2.28 -2.19
CA GLU A 110 -1.07 1.32 -2.39
C GLU A 110 -0.32 1.08 -1.09
N SER A 111 -0.27 -0.20 -0.65
CA SER A 111 0.52 -0.62 0.50
C SER A 111 0.96 -2.07 0.38
N ALA A 112 2.27 -2.32 0.59
CA ALA A 112 2.80 -3.68 0.63
C ALA A 112 2.32 -4.48 1.84
N ILE A 113 1.95 -3.81 2.91
CA ILE A 113 1.55 -4.38 4.21
C ILE A 113 0.08 -4.10 4.54
N LEU A 114 -0.78 -4.02 3.52
CA LEU A 114 -2.20 -3.67 3.68
C LEU A 114 -2.90 -4.54 4.73
N PHE A 115 -2.72 -5.85 4.65
CA PHE A 115 -3.31 -6.82 5.58
C PHE A 115 -2.57 -6.88 6.92
N GLU A 116 -1.25 -6.88 6.90
CA GLU A 116 -0.41 -6.96 8.10
C GLU A 116 -0.62 -5.75 9.02
N ALA A 117 -0.97 -4.61 8.40
CA ALA A 117 -1.23 -3.36 9.10
C ALA A 117 -2.70 -3.15 9.48
N GLY A 118 -3.61 -4.06 9.10
CA GLY A 118 -5.05 -3.91 9.32
C GLY A 118 -5.70 -2.78 8.52
N LEU A 119 -5.03 -2.36 7.43
CA LEU A 119 -5.46 -1.25 6.59
C LEU A 119 -6.52 -1.65 5.55
N GLU A 120 -6.82 -2.96 5.41
CA GLU A 120 -7.87 -3.47 4.54
C GLU A 120 -9.25 -2.88 4.84
N LYS A 121 -9.47 -2.45 6.08
CA LYS A 121 -10.73 -1.80 6.51
C LYS A 121 -10.90 -0.37 5.99
N THR A 122 -9.85 0.20 5.41
CA THR A 122 -9.85 1.58 4.88
C THR A 122 -10.32 1.65 3.43
N VAL A 123 -10.47 0.51 2.78
CA VAL A 123 -10.77 0.38 1.36
C VAL A 123 -12.01 -0.47 1.13
N ASP A 124 -12.67 -0.29 0.00
CA ASP A 124 -13.93 -0.96 -0.37
C ASP A 124 -13.68 -2.26 -1.14
N SER A 125 -12.55 -2.38 -1.83
CA SER A 125 -12.14 -3.57 -2.57
C SER A 125 -10.62 -3.64 -2.65
N ILE A 126 -10.08 -4.84 -2.86
CA ILE A 126 -8.63 -5.08 -2.82
C ILE A 126 -8.16 -5.81 -4.08
N ILE A 127 -7.09 -5.30 -4.67
CA ILE A 127 -6.35 -5.92 -5.77
C ILE A 127 -5.00 -6.38 -5.23
N CYS A 128 -4.71 -7.69 -5.35
CA CYS A 128 -3.39 -8.24 -5.07
C CYS A 128 -2.56 -8.31 -6.35
N VAL A 129 -1.36 -7.76 -6.32
CA VAL A 129 -0.38 -7.93 -7.40
C VAL A 129 0.52 -9.11 -7.06
N TYR A 130 0.50 -10.13 -7.90
CA TYR A 130 1.20 -11.39 -7.71
C TYR A 130 2.30 -11.59 -8.75
N ALA A 131 3.39 -12.20 -8.33
CA ALA A 131 4.39 -12.83 -9.17
C ALA A 131 4.98 -14.03 -8.42
N SER A 132 5.49 -15.03 -9.15
CA SER A 132 6.14 -16.21 -8.56
C SER A 132 7.31 -15.82 -7.66
N PRO A 133 7.62 -16.61 -6.64
CA PRO A 133 8.75 -16.34 -5.75
C PRO A 133 10.07 -16.16 -6.51
N GLU A 134 10.31 -16.93 -7.54
CA GLU A 134 11.51 -16.87 -8.38
C GLU A 134 11.62 -15.53 -9.11
N THR A 135 10.52 -15.12 -9.75
CA THR A 135 10.44 -13.82 -10.45
C THR A 135 10.68 -12.67 -9.49
N ARG A 136 10.06 -12.73 -8.30
CA ARG A 136 10.19 -11.69 -7.27
C ARG A 136 11.62 -11.59 -6.75
N ILE A 137 12.26 -12.73 -6.43
CA ILE A 137 13.64 -12.77 -5.97
C ILE A 137 14.56 -12.14 -7.03
N LYS A 138 14.43 -12.57 -8.28
CA LYS A 138 15.23 -12.03 -9.38
C LYS A 138 15.10 -10.51 -9.50
N ARG A 139 13.85 -10.00 -9.56
CA ARG A 139 13.57 -8.56 -9.68
C ARG A 139 14.17 -7.74 -8.52
N VAL A 140 14.06 -8.25 -7.29
CA VAL A 140 14.57 -7.54 -6.11
C VAL A 140 16.10 -7.59 -6.06
N MET A 141 16.71 -8.72 -6.41
CA MET A 141 18.17 -8.82 -6.51
C MET A 141 18.75 -7.82 -7.51
N GLU A 142 18.15 -7.72 -8.70
CA GLU A 142 18.56 -6.78 -9.74
C GLU A 142 18.38 -5.33 -9.34
N ARG A 143 17.23 -4.98 -8.74
CA ARG A 143 16.90 -3.62 -8.34
C ARG A 143 17.75 -3.11 -7.16
N ASP A 144 17.91 -3.95 -6.12
CA ASP A 144 18.51 -3.57 -4.84
C ASP A 144 19.99 -3.97 -4.73
N HIS A 145 20.57 -4.61 -5.77
CA HIS A 145 21.93 -5.15 -5.77
C HIS A 145 22.22 -6.01 -4.52
N THR A 146 21.31 -6.92 -4.18
CA THR A 146 21.34 -7.73 -2.97
C THR A 146 21.34 -9.23 -3.27
N THR A 147 21.51 -10.08 -2.25
CA THR A 147 21.51 -11.55 -2.41
C THR A 147 20.10 -12.12 -2.31
N GLY A 148 19.87 -13.28 -2.94
CA GLY A 148 18.60 -13.98 -2.87
C GLY A 148 18.20 -14.38 -1.44
N GLU A 149 19.17 -14.65 -0.57
CA GLU A 149 18.92 -14.95 0.84
C GLU A 149 18.29 -13.77 1.57
N LYS A 150 18.87 -12.58 1.46
CA LYS A 150 18.30 -11.34 2.03
C LYS A 150 16.92 -11.00 1.47
N VAL A 151 16.67 -11.35 0.21
CA VAL A 151 15.33 -11.18 -0.38
C VAL A 151 14.34 -12.14 0.26
N ARG A 152 14.70 -13.42 0.44
CA ARG A 152 13.83 -14.40 1.11
C ARG A 152 13.52 -14.02 2.56
N GLU A 153 14.49 -13.49 3.30
CA GLU A 153 14.27 -12.96 4.66
C GLU A 153 13.21 -11.83 4.65
N ARG A 154 13.31 -10.90 3.69
CA ARG A 154 12.31 -9.82 3.54
C ARG A 154 10.95 -10.35 3.12
N MET A 155 10.88 -11.38 2.28
CA MET A 155 9.63 -12.05 1.92
C MET A 155 9.00 -12.75 3.13
N ALA A 156 9.80 -13.44 3.95
CA ALA A 156 9.33 -14.12 5.15
C ALA A 156 8.82 -13.17 6.25
N ALA A 157 9.21 -11.90 6.21
CA ALA A 157 8.72 -10.86 7.12
C ALA A 157 7.34 -10.30 6.71
N GLN A 158 6.84 -10.65 5.52
CA GLN A 158 5.51 -10.27 5.02
C GLN A 158 4.54 -11.45 5.09
N MET A 159 3.23 -11.14 5.01
CA MET A 159 2.21 -12.18 4.77
C MET A 159 2.49 -12.89 3.45
N GLY A 160 2.29 -14.21 3.41
CA GLY A 160 2.45 -14.99 2.19
C GLY A 160 1.56 -14.49 1.04
N ASP A 161 2.08 -14.53 -0.17
CA ASP A 161 1.36 -14.00 -1.33
C ASP A 161 0.07 -14.75 -1.64
N GLU A 162 0.06 -16.06 -1.47
CA GLU A 162 -1.15 -16.89 -1.64
C GLU A 162 -2.26 -16.43 -0.68
N GLU A 163 -1.89 -16.13 0.57
CA GLU A 163 -2.83 -15.61 1.56
C GLU A 163 -3.31 -14.21 1.20
N LYS A 164 -2.42 -13.34 0.70
CA LYS A 164 -2.83 -12.01 0.20
C LYS A 164 -3.80 -12.13 -0.97
N CYS A 165 -3.50 -12.97 -1.94
CA CYS A 165 -4.39 -13.21 -3.09
C CYS A 165 -5.73 -13.77 -2.66
N ARG A 166 -5.75 -14.75 -1.74
CA ARG A 166 -6.99 -15.35 -1.24
C ARG A 166 -7.90 -14.35 -0.50
N ARG A 167 -7.30 -13.37 0.17
CA ARG A 167 -8.01 -12.30 0.90
C ARG A 167 -8.39 -11.11 0.05
N SER A 168 -7.94 -11.05 -1.20
CA SER A 168 -8.20 -9.96 -2.13
C SER A 168 -9.36 -10.31 -3.06
N ASP A 169 -10.09 -9.30 -3.53
CA ASP A 169 -11.21 -9.46 -4.47
C ASP A 169 -10.72 -9.75 -5.89
N PHE A 170 -9.54 -9.24 -6.22
CA PHE A 170 -8.92 -9.39 -7.55
C PHE A 170 -7.43 -9.67 -7.42
N THR A 171 -6.88 -10.36 -8.43
CA THR A 171 -5.44 -10.61 -8.56
C THR A 171 -4.96 -10.17 -9.92
N ILE A 172 -3.84 -9.44 -9.97
CA ILE A 172 -3.09 -9.11 -11.19
C ILE A 172 -1.80 -9.92 -11.17
N CYS A 173 -1.64 -10.82 -12.13
CA CYS A 173 -0.42 -11.59 -12.32
C CYS A 173 0.57 -10.82 -13.21
N THR A 174 1.83 -10.72 -12.76
CA THR A 174 2.88 -10.00 -13.49
C THR A 174 3.98 -10.91 -14.02
N ASP A 175 3.78 -12.22 -14.05
CA ASP A 175 4.74 -13.23 -14.54
C ASP A 175 4.75 -13.41 -16.06
N ASN A 176 4.38 -12.39 -16.81
CA ASN A 176 4.40 -12.35 -18.28
C ASN A 176 3.48 -13.37 -18.99
N SER A 177 2.60 -14.06 -18.28
CA SER A 177 1.66 -15.02 -18.88
C SER A 177 0.45 -14.36 -19.54
N VAL A 178 0.04 -13.18 -19.03
CA VAL A 178 -1.05 -12.35 -19.56
C VAL A 178 -0.64 -10.90 -19.46
N MET A 179 -1.03 -10.09 -20.44
CA MET A 179 -0.73 -8.64 -20.41
C MET A 179 -1.38 -7.98 -19.19
N VAL A 180 -0.58 -7.27 -18.41
CA VAL A 180 -1.05 -6.59 -17.18
C VAL A 180 -2.16 -5.59 -17.50
N LEU A 181 -2.10 -4.92 -18.64
CA LEU A 181 -3.10 -3.93 -19.05
C LEU A 181 -4.48 -4.56 -19.26
N GLU A 182 -4.56 -5.70 -19.93
CA GLU A 182 -5.83 -6.43 -20.15
C GLU A 182 -6.47 -6.88 -18.83
N GLN A 183 -5.64 -7.31 -17.87
CA GLN A 183 -6.13 -7.66 -16.53
C GLN A 183 -6.68 -6.42 -15.80
N ILE A 184 -5.99 -5.28 -15.90
CA ILE A 184 -6.44 -4.02 -15.31
C ILE A 184 -7.77 -3.59 -15.91
N GLU A 185 -7.91 -3.60 -17.23
CA GLU A 185 -9.16 -3.22 -17.93
C GLU A 185 -10.33 -4.10 -17.46
N THR A 186 -10.12 -5.42 -17.42
CA THR A 186 -11.13 -6.36 -16.93
C THR A 186 -11.56 -6.09 -15.48
N ILE A 187 -10.60 -5.77 -14.60
CA ILE A 187 -10.89 -5.46 -13.20
C ILE A 187 -11.67 -4.15 -13.09
N ILE A 188 -11.27 -3.12 -13.82
CA ILE A 188 -11.96 -1.82 -13.82
C ILE A 188 -13.41 -1.97 -14.31
N GLU A 189 -13.66 -2.76 -15.34
CA GLU A 189 -15.02 -3.05 -15.80
C GLU A 189 -15.87 -3.73 -14.73
N LYS A 190 -15.31 -4.73 -14.03
CA LYS A 190 -16.00 -5.41 -12.92
C LYS A 190 -16.31 -4.45 -11.78
N LEU A 191 -15.34 -3.58 -11.40
CA LEU A 191 -15.54 -2.57 -10.36
C LEU A 191 -16.66 -1.58 -10.73
N LYS A 192 -16.71 -1.12 -11.99
CA LYS A 192 -17.78 -0.25 -12.50
C LYS A 192 -19.15 -0.93 -12.43
N ASN A 193 -19.23 -2.19 -12.79
CA ASN A 193 -20.50 -2.94 -12.75
C ASN A 193 -20.99 -3.15 -11.31
N ASN A 194 -20.09 -3.48 -10.38
CA ASN A 194 -20.41 -3.63 -8.96
C ASN A 194 -20.89 -2.31 -8.34
N SER A 195 -20.27 -1.18 -8.72
CA SER A 195 -20.67 0.14 -8.21
C SER A 195 -22.07 0.57 -8.66
N LYS A 196 -22.51 0.13 -9.85
CA LYS A 196 -23.85 0.43 -10.35
C LYS A 196 -24.94 -0.36 -9.62
N HIS A 197 -24.67 -1.59 -9.21
CA HIS A 197 -25.64 -2.42 -8.49
C HIS A 197 -25.84 -2.01 -7.02
N ASN A 198 -24.87 -1.32 -6.43
CA ASN A 198 -24.91 -0.82 -5.04
C ASN A 198 -25.46 0.61 -4.90
N ARG A 199 -25.86 1.29 -5.98
CA ARG A 199 -26.62 2.55 -5.88
C ARG A 199 -28.08 2.21 -5.60
N PRO A 200 -28.67 2.66 -4.47
CA PRO A 200 -30.12 2.59 -4.31
C PRO A 200 -30.76 3.29 -5.50
N ALA A 201 -31.79 2.66 -6.07
CA ALA A 201 -32.60 3.27 -7.14
C ALA A 201 -33.02 4.67 -6.65
N GLU A 202 -32.65 5.72 -7.38
CA GLU A 202 -33.22 7.04 -7.16
C GLU A 202 -34.73 6.87 -7.34
N GLU A 203 -35.49 6.95 -6.25
CA GLU A 203 -36.93 7.02 -6.31
C GLU A 203 -37.29 8.25 -7.17
N GLY A 204 -37.74 7.97 -8.38
CA GLY A 204 -38.29 8.97 -9.27
C GLY A 204 -39.42 9.70 -8.58
N SER A 205 -39.16 10.91 -8.13
CA SER A 205 -40.23 11.84 -7.79
C SER A 205 -40.89 12.30 -9.08
N LEU A 206 -41.92 11.56 -9.51
CA LEU A 206 -42.96 12.03 -10.36
C LEU A 206 -44.00 12.76 -9.49
N SER A 207 -44.08 14.02 -9.60
CA SER A 207 -45.33 14.82 -9.53
C SER A 207 -45.03 16.28 -9.73
#